data_0d6cb050f14fc4218695a8f5ac5951ac
#
_entry.id   0d6cb050f14fc4218695a8f5ac5951ac
#
_cell.length_a   1.000
_cell.length_b   1.000
_cell.length_c   1.000
_cell.angle_alpha   90.00
_cell.angle_beta   90.00
_cell.angle_gamma   90.00
#
_symmetry.space_group_name_H-M   'P 1'
#
loop_
_entity.id
_entity.type
_entity.pdbx_description
1 polymer ?
#
loop_
_entity_poly.entity_id
_entity_poly.type
_entity_poly.pdbx_seq_one_letter_code
_entity_poly.pdbx_strand_id
1 'polypeptide(L)'
;MPPKSKVDLYAAIRRDVRAGMSNRALQRKYGVGFRTVKAAVESVWPEPRKQLPPRKTRLDVFKPVIDQMLRADLDAPRKQRHTVKRIFDRLLDEHGAVEVTYPMVRAYVADRRPQIRIEAGRGPLNAFIPQTHLPGAEAEVDFGDVTIRLAGEQVKVFLFAMRLSYSGKAVHRIFASCGQEAFFEGHVHALSVLGGVPRSKVRYDNLRAAVARVLGLSRARVENERWTAFRSHYGIESMYCRPGLEGAHEKGGVEGQIGWFRRNHLVPVPEVASLAELNAMVERWDVEDDDRRIRSRPRTIGEYFAVERPLLQPLPDEPFETGRLFSLRVDRYAQVSVRTNRYSVPVGLIGRTVRVMLHASEVVVHDGRKEVARHERLIAKGQSRLDLDHYLEALVRKPGAFPGATALEQARSAGKFTPVHDAWWAAACKAHGDRDGTRALIEVLLLGRHLHHEYLVTGLAAALRVGALTADAVALEARKAAEADDAPPAAADPEPDRARVTFLTERRLAHLPPDNRPLPSVAAYDQLLRPRRPDRSAAEGDRP
;
A
#
# COMPACT_ATOMS: atom_id res chain seq x y z
N MET A 1 -10.97 -42.65 43.01
CA MET A 1 -9.91 -41.72 42.59
C MET A 1 -9.65 -40.72 43.70
N PRO A 2 -8.40 -40.41 44.04
CA PRO A 2 -8.11 -39.35 44.98
C PRO A 2 -8.63 -38.00 44.45
N PRO A 3 -9.13 -37.10 45.32
CA PRO A 3 -9.64 -35.79 44.87
C PRO A 3 -8.55 -34.97 44.22
N LYS A 4 -8.85 -34.42 43.02
CA LYS A 4 -7.91 -33.64 42.21
C LYS A 4 -7.68 -32.22 42.75
N SER A 5 -8.61 -31.72 43.55
CA SER A 5 -8.53 -30.38 44.15
C SER A 5 -9.06 -30.39 45.58
N LYS A 6 -8.79 -29.30 46.34
CA LYS A 6 -9.33 -29.13 47.70
C LYS A 6 -10.85 -28.99 47.70
N VAL A 7 -11.43 -28.46 46.62
CA VAL A 7 -12.89 -28.35 46.43
C VAL A 7 -13.48 -29.71 46.19
N ASP A 8 -12.84 -30.58 45.36
CA ASP A 8 -13.29 -31.97 45.16
C ASP A 8 -13.21 -32.78 46.44
N LEU A 9 -12.17 -32.55 47.26
CA LEU A 9 -12.04 -33.18 48.57
C LEU A 9 -13.21 -32.78 49.48
N TYR A 10 -13.56 -31.49 49.54
CA TYR A 10 -14.69 -31.01 50.33
C TYR A 10 -16.02 -31.62 49.84
N ALA A 11 -16.21 -31.68 48.51
CA ALA A 11 -17.37 -32.31 47.92
C ALA A 11 -17.48 -33.81 48.26
N ALA A 12 -16.35 -34.55 48.23
CA ALA A 12 -16.29 -35.95 48.56
C ALA A 12 -16.59 -36.19 50.05
N ILE A 13 -15.98 -35.40 50.96
CA ILE A 13 -16.26 -35.49 52.41
C ILE A 13 -17.74 -35.23 52.70
N ARG A 14 -18.33 -34.16 52.11
CA ARG A 14 -19.77 -33.84 52.32
C ARG A 14 -20.70 -34.94 51.82
N ARG A 15 -20.37 -35.58 50.70
CA ARG A 15 -21.14 -36.73 50.17
C ARG A 15 -21.13 -37.90 51.16
N ASP A 16 -19.95 -38.26 51.68
CA ASP A 16 -19.79 -39.36 52.57
C ASP A 16 -20.39 -39.09 53.97
N VAL A 17 -20.39 -37.83 54.41
CA VAL A 17 -21.13 -37.40 55.62
C VAL A 17 -22.61 -37.65 55.47
N ARG A 18 -23.17 -37.27 54.30
CA ARG A 18 -24.61 -37.54 54.00
C ARG A 18 -24.95 -39.02 53.93
N ALA A 19 -23.95 -39.85 53.56
CA ALA A 19 -24.06 -41.28 53.57
C ALA A 19 -23.88 -41.94 55.01
N GLY A 20 -23.80 -41.13 56.08
CA GLY A 20 -23.71 -41.57 57.48
C GLY A 20 -22.31 -41.90 57.95
N MET A 21 -21.24 -41.56 57.24
CA MET A 21 -19.87 -41.83 57.63
C MET A 21 -19.42 -40.92 58.79
N SER A 22 -18.87 -41.56 59.84
CA SER A 22 -18.38 -40.79 61.01
C SER A 22 -17.13 -39.96 60.71
N ASN A 23 -16.93 -38.90 61.45
CA ASN A 23 -15.76 -37.99 61.28
C ASN A 23 -14.42 -38.74 61.38
N ARG A 24 -14.27 -39.73 62.23
CA ARG A 24 -13.06 -40.58 62.37
C ARG A 24 -12.84 -41.46 61.13
N ALA A 25 -13.90 -41.98 60.54
CA ALA A 25 -13.83 -42.75 59.33
C ALA A 25 -13.44 -41.90 58.15
N LEU A 26 -13.97 -40.64 58.03
CA LEU A 26 -13.62 -39.67 57.02
C LEU A 26 -12.16 -39.21 57.07
N GLN A 27 -11.65 -38.95 58.29
CA GLN A 27 -10.24 -38.62 58.51
C GLN A 27 -9.32 -39.74 57.97
N ARG A 28 -9.63 -41.00 58.30
CA ARG A 28 -8.87 -42.19 57.81
C ARG A 28 -8.99 -42.36 56.29
N LYS A 29 -10.20 -42.25 55.75
CA LYS A 29 -10.48 -42.45 54.31
C LYS A 29 -9.77 -41.44 53.44
N TYR A 30 -9.75 -40.18 53.84
CA TYR A 30 -9.18 -39.06 53.03
C TYR A 30 -7.79 -38.61 53.50
N GLY A 31 -7.24 -39.19 54.58
CA GLY A 31 -5.92 -38.84 55.11
C GLY A 31 -5.84 -37.39 55.58
N VAL A 32 -6.93 -36.81 56.14
CA VAL A 32 -7.03 -35.42 56.54
C VAL A 32 -7.33 -35.25 58.01
N GLY A 33 -6.89 -34.11 58.59
CA GLY A 33 -7.18 -33.84 59.98
C GLY A 33 -8.63 -33.42 60.24
N PHE A 34 -9.06 -33.54 61.55
CA PHE A 34 -10.42 -33.17 61.97
C PHE A 34 -10.86 -31.79 61.55
N ARG A 35 -9.95 -30.79 61.60
CA ARG A 35 -10.24 -29.40 61.19
C ARG A 35 -10.66 -29.34 59.70
N THR A 36 -10.04 -30.13 58.82
CA THR A 36 -10.38 -30.19 57.41
C THR A 36 -11.74 -30.82 57.17
N VAL A 37 -12.07 -31.92 57.92
CA VAL A 37 -13.38 -32.56 57.84
C VAL A 37 -14.47 -31.59 58.35
N LYS A 38 -14.25 -30.92 59.47
CA LYS A 38 -15.18 -29.94 60.04
C LYS A 38 -15.40 -28.77 59.07
N ALA A 39 -14.35 -28.20 58.55
CA ALA A 39 -14.44 -27.11 57.59
C ALA A 39 -15.16 -27.52 56.29
N ALA A 40 -14.97 -28.76 55.81
CA ALA A 40 -15.66 -29.27 54.63
C ALA A 40 -17.18 -29.48 54.87
N VAL A 41 -17.59 -29.78 56.11
CA VAL A 41 -19.01 -29.91 56.47
C VAL A 41 -19.67 -28.51 56.60
N GLU A 42 -18.96 -27.57 57.21
CA GLU A 42 -19.46 -26.20 57.49
C GLU A 42 -19.48 -25.31 56.24
N SER A 43 -18.54 -25.51 55.29
CA SER A 43 -18.44 -24.69 54.05
C SER A 43 -18.25 -25.54 52.80
N VAL A 44 -18.86 -25.11 51.71
CA VAL A 44 -18.65 -25.70 50.38
C VAL A 44 -17.27 -25.31 49.83
N TRP A 45 -16.83 -24.11 50.15
CA TRP A 45 -15.57 -23.56 49.68
C TRP A 45 -14.48 -23.67 50.73
N PRO A 46 -13.32 -24.23 50.38
CA PRO A 46 -12.15 -24.16 51.28
C PRO A 46 -11.75 -22.74 51.54
N GLU A 47 -11.38 -22.44 52.79
CA GLU A 47 -10.80 -21.14 53.10
C GLU A 47 -9.58 -20.85 52.21
N PRO A 48 -9.47 -19.63 51.70
CA PRO A 48 -8.29 -19.22 50.97
C PRO A 48 -7.02 -19.40 51.83
N ARG A 49 -5.91 -19.77 51.18
CA ARG A 49 -4.63 -19.82 51.91
C ARG A 49 -4.34 -18.41 52.46
N LYS A 50 -4.07 -18.34 53.78
CA LYS A 50 -3.55 -17.09 54.33
C LYS A 50 -2.30 -16.66 53.58
N GLN A 51 -2.35 -15.48 52.98
CA GLN A 51 -1.15 -14.88 52.38
C GLN A 51 -0.13 -14.64 53.50
N LEU A 52 1.03 -15.26 53.36
CA LEU A 52 2.14 -14.97 54.24
C LEU A 52 2.58 -13.49 54.03
N PRO A 53 2.96 -12.78 55.11
CA PRO A 53 3.51 -11.45 54.94
C PRO A 53 4.69 -11.49 53.97
N PRO A 54 4.82 -10.51 53.07
CA PRO A 54 5.92 -10.47 52.13
C PRO A 54 7.27 -10.50 52.89
N ARG A 55 8.19 -11.31 52.39
CA ARG A 55 9.53 -11.42 52.96
C ARG A 55 10.23 -10.05 52.85
N LYS A 56 10.93 -9.66 53.88
CA LYS A 56 11.78 -8.46 53.86
C LYS A 56 12.81 -8.60 52.73
N THR A 57 12.92 -7.56 51.92
CA THR A 57 13.87 -7.49 50.80
C THR A 57 14.91 -6.41 51.06
N ARG A 58 16.08 -6.51 50.44
CA ARG A 58 17.12 -5.47 50.51
C ARG A 58 16.66 -4.09 50.03
N LEU A 59 15.59 -4.07 49.19
CA LEU A 59 14.99 -2.84 48.70
C LEU A 59 14.16 -2.10 49.78
N ASP A 60 13.69 -2.79 50.80
CA ASP A 60 12.71 -2.22 51.76
C ASP A 60 13.21 -0.97 52.46
N VAL A 61 14.51 -0.89 52.73
CA VAL A 61 15.16 0.29 53.34
C VAL A 61 15.09 1.52 52.43
N PHE A 62 15.09 1.29 51.11
CA PHE A 62 15.11 2.35 50.09
C PHE A 62 13.73 2.71 49.54
N LYS A 63 12.68 1.94 49.86
CA LYS A 63 11.31 2.21 49.41
C LYS A 63 10.82 3.61 49.75
N PRO A 64 11.05 4.17 50.98
CA PRO A 64 10.65 5.54 51.28
C PRO A 64 11.32 6.60 50.40
N VAL A 65 12.59 6.38 50.04
CA VAL A 65 13.35 7.27 49.14
C VAL A 65 12.80 7.23 47.73
N ILE A 66 12.49 6.02 47.22
CA ILE A 66 11.85 5.85 45.92
C ILE A 66 10.49 6.55 45.90
N ASP A 67 9.68 6.36 46.93
CA ASP A 67 8.37 7.01 47.07
C ASP A 67 8.47 8.54 47.06
N GLN A 68 9.49 9.11 47.74
CA GLN A 68 9.73 10.54 47.70
C GLN A 68 10.07 11.04 46.29
N MET A 69 10.94 10.33 45.56
CA MET A 69 11.25 10.63 44.14
C MET A 69 10.00 10.58 43.27
N LEU A 70 9.16 9.55 43.44
CA LEU A 70 7.93 9.38 42.69
C LEU A 70 6.87 10.44 43.01
N ARG A 71 6.80 10.92 44.27
CA ARG A 71 5.93 12.04 44.67
C ARG A 71 6.42 13.36 44.07
N ALA A 72 7.73 13.61 44.06
CA ALA A 72 8.30 14.79 43.40
C ALA A 72 8.02 14.81 41.91
N ASP A 73 7.97 13.63 41.26
CA ASP A 73 7.63 13.50 39.84
C ASP A 73 6.19 13.93 39.50
N LEU A 74 5.29 14.01 40.49
CA LEU A 74 3.91 14.41 40.25
C LEU A 74 3.80 15.84 39.70
N ASP A 75 4.64 16.73 40.20
CA ASP A 75 4.65 18.16 39.87
C ASP A 75 5.71 18.50 38.81
N ALA A 76 6.63 17.58 38.53
CA ALA A 76 7.67 17.77 37.54
C ALA A 76 7.11 17.73 36.11
N PRO A 77 7.65 18.51 35.13
CA PRO A 77 7.32 18.41 33.73
C PRO A 77 7.52 16.98 33.19
N ARG A 78 6.63 16.49 32.34
CA ARG A 78 6.63 15.09 31.84
C ARG A 78 8.01 14.61 31.35
N LYS A 79 8.77 15.48 30.67
CA LYS A 79 10.10 15.16 30.12
C LYS A 79 11.22 15.18 31.17
N GLN A 80 10.95 15.70 32.40
CA GLN A 80 11.92 15.81 33.48
C GLN A 80 11.60 14.89 34.68
N ARG A 81 10.67 13.93 34.51
CA ARG A 81 10.35 12.91 35.50
C ARG A 81 11.40 11.81 35.50
N HIS A 82 11.63 11.23 36.68
CA HIS A 82 12.59 10.14 36.84
C HIS A 82 12.18 8.94 35.99
N THR A 83 13.12 8.43 35.21
CA THR A 83 13.02 7.08 34.63
C THR A 83 13.39 6.06 35.71
N VAL A 84 12.99 4.80 35.54
CA VAL A 84 13.40 3.73 36.47
C VAL A 84 14.92 3.63 36.59
N LYS A 85 15.61 3.80 35.45
CA LYS A 85 17.09 3.81 35.43
C LYS A 85 17.66 4.94 36.26
N ARG A 86 17.11 6.17 36.13
CA ARG A 86 17.59 7.30 36.91
C ARG A 86 17.31 7.13 38.41
N ILE A 87 16.17 6.54 38.79
CA ILE A 87 15.89 6.19 40.20
C ILE A 87 16.96 5.22 40.73
N PHE A 88 17.25 4.15 39.96
CA PHE A 88 18.26 3.16 40.30
C PHE A 88 19.66 3.79 40.47
N ASP A 89 20.07 4.64 39.52
CA ASP A 89 21.37 5.32 39.59
C ASP A 89 21.46 6.23 40.81
N ARG A 90 20.41 7.01 41.12
CA ARG A 90 20.36 7.86 42.33
C ARG A 90 20.42 7.04 43.61
N LEU A 91 19.82 5.85 43.66
CA LEU A 91 19.93 4.95 44.82
C LEU A 91 21.38 4.48 45.03
N LEU A 92 22.12 4.21 43.95
CA LEU A 92 23.53 3.85 44.02
C LEU A 92 24.40 5.05 44.45
N ASP A 93 24.24 6.18 43.76
CA ASP A 93 25.10 7.36 43.89
C ASP A 93 24.87 8.12 45.19
N GLU A 94 23.59 8.33 45.55
CA GLU A 94 23.19 9.21 46.66
C GLU A 94 22.89 8.44 47.97
N HIS A 95 22.55 7.13 47.87
CA HIS A 95 22.10 6.35 49.04
C HIS A 95 22.88 5.05 49.25
N GLY A 96 23.93 4.79 48.47
CA GLY A 96 24.83 3.63 48.67
C GLY A 96 24.15 2.27 48.54
N ALA A 97 23.11 2.13 47.69
CA ALA A 97 22.28 0.93 47.56
C ALA A 97 22.97 -0.19 46.72
N VAL A 98 24.20 -0.56 47.04
CA VAL A 98 25.05 -1.49 46.27
C VAL A 98 24.42 -2.89 46.14
N GLU A 99 23.63 -3.33 47.14
CA GLU A 99 23.01 -4.66 47.12
C GLU A 99 21.64 -4.72 46.41
N VAL A 100 21.15 -3.58 45.93
CA VAL A 100 19.88 -3.47 45.20
C VAL A 100 20.13 -3.66 43.71
N THR A 101 19.29 -4.46 43.04
CA THR A 101 19.41 -4.68 41.60
C THR A 101 18.36 -3.88 40.82
N TYR A 102 18.70 -3.52 39.57
CA TYR A 102 17.77 -2.80 38.71
C TYR A 102 16.39 -3.49 38.56
N PRO A 103 16.29 -4.84 38.39
CA PRO A 103 14.99 -5.53 38.33
C PRO A 103 14.13 -5.32 39.60
N MET A 104 14.74 -5.28 40.79
CA MET A 104 14.01 -5.01 42.05
C MET A 104 13.39 -3.62 42.07
N VAL A 105 14.17 -2.61 41.68
CA VAL A 105 13.68 -1.22 41.57
C VAL A 105 12.60 -1.12 40.49
N ARG A 106 12.80 -1.74 39.36
CA ARG A 106 11.82 -1.76 38.25
C ARG A 106 10.48 -2.35 38.67
N ALA A 107 10.50 -3.50 39.33
CA ALA A 107 9.28 -4.14 39.82
C ALA A 107 8.55 -3.27 40.83
N TYR A 108 9.26 -2.72 41.82
CA TYR A 108 8.67 -1.84 42.81
C TYR A 108 8.09 -0.55 42.22
N VAL A 109 8.84 0.13 41.36
CA VAL A 109 8.39 1.37 40.71
C VAL A 109 7.18 1.11 39.80
N ALA A 110 7.12 -0.04 39.10
CA ALA A 110 5.99 -0.40 38.25
C ALA A 110 4.69 -0.52 39.07
N ASP A 111 4.77 -1.11 40.24
CA ASP A 111 3.62 -1.27 41.15
C ASP A 111 3.31 0.03 41.93
N ARG A 112 4.33 0.72 42.46
CA ARG A 112 4.17 1.84 43.35
C ARG A 112 3.79 3.17 42.70
N ARG A 113 4.30 3.44 41.49
CA ARG A 113 4.02 4.68 40.74
C ARG A 113 2.52 4.92 40.49
N PRO A 114 1.72 3.91 40.05
CA PRO A 114 0.27 4.06 39.92
C PRO A 114 -0.41 4.36 41.29
N GLN A 115 0.02 3.69 42.35
CA GLN A 115 -0.54 3.88 43.70
C GLN A 115 -0.33 5.29 44.20
N ILE A 116 0.89 5.83 44.09
CA ILE A 116 1.21 7.22 44.50
C ILE A 116 0.36 8.22 43.70
N ARG A 117 0.10 7.97 42.42
CA ARG A 117 -0.80 8.81 41.62
C ARG A 117 -2.23 8.78 42.12
N ILE A 118 -2.71 7.60 42.52
CA ILE A 118 -4.06 7.44 43.12
C ILE A 118 -4.12 8.14 44.47
N GLU A 119 -3.12 7.94 45.36
CA GLU A 119 -3.01 8.59 46.66
C GLU A 119 -3.02 10.12 46.56
N ALA A 120 -2.42 10.67 45.49
CA ALA A 120 -2.39 12.11 45.22
C ALA A 120 -3.65 12.65 44.49
N GLY A 121 -4.71 11.88 44.38
CA GLY A 121 -5.91 12.27 43.63
C GLY A 121 -5.71 12.36 42.10
N ARG A 122 -4.54 11.93 41.61
CA ARG A 122 -4.17 11.92 40.19
C ARG A 122 -4.27 10.50 39.62
N GLY A 123 -5.27 9.74 40.06
CA GLY A 123 -5.53 8.35 39.68
C GLY A 123 -5.62 8.15 38.17
N PRO A 124 -5.82 6.93 37.70
CA PRO A 124 -5.74 6.62 36.27
C PRO A 124 -6.77 7.44 35.51
N LEU A 125 -6.30 8.51 34.84
CA LEU A 125 -7.09 9.30 33.88
C LEU A 125 -7.38 8.52 32.58
N ASN A 126 -6.91 7.27 32.51
CA ASN A 126 -7.03 6.41 31.32
C ASN A 126 -8.22 5.45 31.43
N ALA A 127 -9.37 5.92 31.91
CA ALA A 127 -10.60 5.16 31.80
C ALA A 127 -11.08 5.22 30.34
N PHE A 128 -11.14 4.07 29.67
CA PHE A 128 -11.80 3.98 28.37
C PHE A 128 -13.31 3.97 28.61
N ILE A 129 -13.99 5.03 28.16
CA ILE A 129 -15.45 5.09 28.20
C ILE A 129 -15.96 4.37 26.95
N PRO A 130 -16.71 3.25 27.11
CA PRO A 130 -17.28 2.55 25.97
C PRO A 130 -18.19 3.49 25.17
N GLN A 131 -17.97 3.56 23.87
CA GLN A 131 -18.80 4.34 22.95
C GLN A 131 -19.60 3.40 22.07
N THR A 132 -20.86 3.75 21.81
CA THR A 132 -21.73 3.06 20.87
C THR A 132 -21.74 3.84 19.57
N HIS A 133 -21.44 3.15 18.47
CA HIS A 133 -21.48 3.71 17.12
C HIS A 133 -22.64 3.10 16.35
N LEU A 134 -23.35 3.94 15.60
CA LEU A 134 -24.39 3.47 14.69
C LEU A 134 -23.79 2.94 13.39
N PRO A 135 -24.36 1.89 12.78
CA PRO A 135 -23.85 1.35 11.52
C PRO A 135 -23.99 2.39 10.39
N GLY A 136 -22.92 2.53 9.59
CA GLY A 136 -22.85 3.47 8.48
C GLY A 136 -22.70 4.94 8.85
N ALA A 137 -22.58 5.27 10.14
CA ALA A 137 -22.59 6.65 10.59
C ALA A 137 -21.21 7.31 10.54
N GLU A 138 -20.18 6.65 11.04
CA GLU A 138 -18.90 7.29 11.36
C GLU A 138 -17.70 6.50 10.85
N ALA A 139 -16.67 7.23 10.43
CA ALA A 139 -15.34 6.69 10.16
C ALA A 139 -14.23 7.51 10.83
N GLU A 140 -13.07 6.93 10.93
CA GLU A 140 -11.84 7.56 11.44
C GLU A 140 -10.73 7.42 10.39
N VAL A 141 -9.95 8.47 10.16
CA VAL A 141 -8.84 8.47 9.20
C VAL A 141 -7.57 8.93 9.86
N ASP A 142 -6.47 8.24 9.56
CA ASP A 142 -5.14 8.59 10.03
C ASP A 142 -4.01 8.12 9.12
N PHE A 143 -2.82 8.72 9.30
CA PHE A 143 -1.57 8.26 8.71
C PHE A 143 -0.64 7.71 9.80
N GLY A 144 -0.03 6.60 9.49
CA GLY A 144 1.01 6.02 10.33
C GLY A 144 2.33 5.84 9.58
N ASP A 145 3.44 6.08 10.27
CA ASP A 145 4.78 5.81 9.72
C ASP A 145 5.07 4.31 9.69
N VAL A 146 5.62 3.81 8.59
CA VAL A 146 6.00 2.41 8.40
C VAL A 146 7.40 2.34 7.78
N THR A 147 8.19 1.35 8.20
CA THR A 147 9.48 1.03 7.59
C THR A 147 9.36 -0.24 6.77
N ILE A 148 9.88 -0.22 5.54
CA ILE A 148 9.90 -1.35 4.62
C ILE A 148 11.28 -1.49 3.96
N ARG A 149 11.55 -2.62 3.30
CA ARG A 149 12.64 -2.76 2.34
C ARG A 149 12.08 -2.66 0.93
N LEU A 150 12.48 -1.62 0.21
CA LEU A 150 12.06 -1.36 -1.17
C LEU A 150 13.26 -1.56 -2.09
N ALA A 151 13.22 -2.55 -2.95
CA ALA A 151 14.34 -2.92 -3.83
C ALA A 151 15.68 -3.07 -3.08
N GLY A 152 15.65 -3.69 -1.89
CA GLY A 152 16.83 -3.91 -1.02
C GLY A 152 17.17 -2.77 -0.06
N GLU A 153 16.64 -1.57 -0.26
CA GLU A 153 16.90 -0.41 0.60
C GLU A 153 15.83 -0.25 1.68
N GLN A 154 16.24 0.07 2.90
CA GLN A 154 15.32 0.35 3.99
C GLN A 154 14.79 1.78 3.87
N VAL A 155 13.48 1.92 3.64
CA VAL A 155 12.82 3.21 3.45
C VAL A 155 11.65 3.40 4.41
N LYS A 156 11.39 4.65 4.74
CA LYS A 156 10.20 5.06 5.50
C LYS A 156 9.09 5.43 4.52
N VAL A 157 7.92 4.83 4.72
CA VAL A 157 6.69 5.09 3.96
C VAL A 157 5.53 5.40 4.90
N PHE A 158 4.38 5.77 4.37
CA PHE A 158 3.23 6.22 5.14
C PHE A 158 2.03 5.33 4.86
N LEU A 159 1.48 4.75 5.91
CA LEU A 159 0.27 3.94 5.90
C LEU A 159 -0.94 4.85 6.13
N PHE A 160 -1.73 5.07 5.10
CA PHE A 160 -3.08 5.61 5.23
C PHE A 160 -4.01 4.53 5.77
N ALA A 161 -4.87 4.88 6.71
CA ALA A 161 -5.91 3.99 7.22
C ALA A 161 -7.23 4.75 7.35
N MET A 162 -8.29 4.20 6.77
CA MET A 162 -9.68 4.60 7.01
C MET A 162 -10.44 3.45 7.65
N ARG A 163 -11.08 3.69 8.80
CA ARG A 163 -11.75 2.68 9.59
C ARG A 163 -13.18 3.10 9.92
N LEU A 164 -14.15 2.25 9.62
CA LEU A 164 -15.53 2.43 10.05
C LEU A 164 -15.65 2.16 11.56
N SER A 165 -16.33 3.05 12.28
CA SER A 165 -16.37 3.01 13.75
C SER A 165 -17.26 1.86 14.27
N TYR A 166 -18.33 1.50 13.56
CA TYR A 166 -19.24 0.43 13.97
C TYR A 166 -18.66 -0.95 13.71
N SER A 167 -18.40 -1.34 12.48
CA SER A 167 -17.89 -2.68 12.13
C SER A 167 -16.43 -2.87 12.56
N GLY A 168 -15.66 -1.81 12.50
CA GLY A 168 -14.20 -1.87 12.58
C GLY A 168 -13.55 -2.24 11.25
N LYS A 169 -14.31 -2.36 10.15
CA LYS A 169 -13.75 -2.54 8.80
C LYS A 169 -12.80 -1.41 8.51
N ALA A 170 -11.59 -1.76 8.16
CA ALA A 170 -10.54 -0.80 7.80
C ALA A 170 -10.05 -1.06 6.39
N VAL A 171 -9.65 0.02 5.73
CA VAL A 171 -8.99 0.00 4.43
C VAL A 171 -7.67 0.73 4.58
N HIS A 172 -6.62 0.08 4.13
CA HIS A 172 -5.26 0.58 4.23
C HIS A 172 -4.67 0.83 2.84
N ARG A 173 -3.76 1.80 2.75
CA ARG A 173 -2.95 2.02 1.55
C ARG A 173 -1.62 2.66 1.91
N ILE A 174 -0.55 2.23 1.25
CA ILE A 174 0.80 2.73 1.51
C ILE A 174 1.20 3.73 0.44
N PHE A 175 1.78 4.84 0.90
CA PHE A 175 2.27 5.93 0.06
C PHE A 175 3.71 6.28 0.42
N ALA A 176 4.47 6.75 -0.56
CA ALA A 176 5.82 7.26 -0.35
C ALA A 176 5.85 8.61 0.41
N SER A 177 4.72 9.32 0.48
CA SER A 177 4.58 10.58 1.23
C SER A 177 3.18 10.72 1.82
N CYS A 178 3.03 11.50 2.90
CA CYS A 178 1.73 11.83 3.50
C CYS A 178 1.22 13.22 3.04
N GLY A 179 1.48 13.58 1.78
CA GLY A 179 1.02 14.84 1.20
C GLY A 179 -0.48 14.86 0.88
N GLN A 180 -0.97 16.01 0.38
CA GLN A 180 -2.38 16.19 0.05
C GLN A 180 -2.86 15.20 -1.02
N GLU A 181 -2.02 14.92 -2.02
CA GLU A 181 -2.32 13.98 -3.10
C GLU A 181 -2.56 12.56 -2.53
N ALA A 182 -1.67 12.08 -1.65
CA ALA A 182 -1.81 10.78 -0.98
C ALA A 182 -3.05 10.73 -0.07
N PHE A 183 -3.37 11.85 0.59
CA PHE A 183 -4.56 11.97 1.43
C PHE A 183 -5.85 11.79 0.62
N PHE A 184 -5.96 12.44 -0.53
CA PHE A 184 -7.12 12.29 -1.40
C PHE A 184 -7.20 10.91 -2.04
N GLU A 185 -6.09 10.40 -2.58
CA GLU A 185 -6.05 9.05 -3.17
C GLU A 185 -6.40 7.96 -2.15
N GLY A 186 -5.91 8.09 -0.91
CA GLY A 186 -6.26 7.19 0.18
C GLY A 186 -7.76 7.17 0.46
N HIS A 187 -8.41 8.35 0.46
CA HIS A 187 -9.87 8.43 0.63
C HIS A 187 -10.62 7.84 -0.56
N VAL A 188 -10.27 8.22 -1.78
CA VAL A 188 -10.93 7.69 -3.00
C VAL A 188 -10.86 6.17 -3.02
N HIS A 189 -9.67 5.62 -2.77
CA HIS A 189 -9.48 4.18 -2.68
C HIS A 189 -10.32 3.55 -1.57
N ALA A 190 -10.26 4.11 -0.35
CA ALA A 190 -10.98 3.55 0.78
C ALA A 190 -12.50 3.59 0.59
N LEU A 191 -13.05 4.72 0.12
CA LEU A 191 -14.47 4.86 -0.15
C LEU A 191 -14.94 3.90 -1.26
N SER A 192 -14.13 3.70 -2.29
CA SER A 192 -14.40 2.73 -3.36
C SER A 192 -14.46 1.29 -2.82
N VAL A 193 -13.49 0.88 -2.00
CA VAL A 193 -13.45 -0.46 -1.37
C VAL A 193 -14.63 -0.67 -0.41
N LEU A 194 -14.97 0.35 0.39
CA LEU A 194 -16.12 0.32 1.30
C LEU A 194 -17.45 0.31 0.54
N GLY A 195 -17.47 0.82 -0.70
CA GLY A 195 -18.66 0.91 -1.54
C GLY A 195 -19.62 2.02 -1.13
N GLY A 196 -19.14 3.05 -0.41
CA GLY A 196 -19.96 4.17 0.01
C GLY A 196 -19.28 5.11 0.99
N VAL A 197 -19.99 6.17 1.39
CA VAL A 197 -19.53 7.24 2.27
C VAL A 197 -20.25 7.18 3.62
N PRO A 198 -19.58 7.34 4.77
CA PRO A 198 -20.22 7.45 6.08
C PRO A 198 -21.25 8.61 6.13
N ARG A 199 -22.43 8.36 6.72
CA ARG A 199 -23.56 9.29 6.68
C ARG A 199 -23.43 10.52 7.58
N SER A 200 -22.72 10.39 8.70
CA SER A 200 -22.69 11.45 9.71
C SER A 200 -21.36 12.20 9.65
N LYS A 201 -20.26 11.57 10.08
CA LYS A 201 -18.98 12.26 10.14
C LYS A 201 -17.80 11.33 9.93
N VAL A 202 -16.73 11.93 9.42
CA VAL A 202 -15.40 11.32 9.38
C VAL A 202 -14.48 12.10 10.31
N ARG A 203 -13.82 11.40 11.23
CA ARG A 203 -12.91 11.99 12.23
C ARG A 203 -11.50 12.03 11.71
N TYR A 204 -10.89 13.19 11.84
CA TYR A 204 -9.51 13.46 11.41
C TYR A 204 -8.68 13.99 12.56
N ASP A 205 -7.38 13.67 12.56
CA ASP A 205 -6.41 14.43 13.34
C ASP A 205 -6.13 15.79 12.66
N ASN A 206 -5.29 16.59 13.26
CA ASN A 206 -4.89 17.90 12.76
C ASN A 206 -3.92 17.77 11.56
N LEU A 207 -4.38 17.15 10.47
CA LEU A 207 -3.58 16.86 9.28
C LEU A 207 -3.39 18.12 8.42
N ARG A 208 -2.14 18.46 8.13
CA ARG A 208 -1.80 19.58 7.22
C ARG A 208 -2.38 19.42 5.82
N ALA A 209 -2.69 18.20 5.41
CA ALA A 209 -3.31 17.92 4.12
C ALA A 209 -4.75 18.47 4.03
N ALA A 210 -5.49 18.46 5.14
CA ALA A 210 -6.86 18.96 5.23
C ALA A 210 -6.93 20.42 5.70
N VAL A 211 -6.00 20.86 6.56
CA VAL A 211 -6.03 22.17 7.20
C VAL A 211 -4.90 23.07 6.66
N ALA A 212 -5.26 24.16 6.02
CA ALA A 212 -4.30 25.14 5.50
C ALA A 212 -3.67 25.99 6.61
N ARG A 213 -4.46 26.36 7.65
CA ARG A 213 -4.03 27.27 8.71
C ARG A 213 -4.83 27.05 9.99
N VAL A 214 -4.14 27.14 11.14
CA VAL A 214 -4.77 27.24 12.46
C VAL A 214 -4.69 28.69 12.93
N LEU A 215 -5.84 29.30 13.19
CA LEU A 215 -5.94 30.70 13.56
C LEU A 215 -5.83 30.87 15.09
N GLY A 216 -4.76 31.56 15.52
CA GLY A 216 -4.55 32.16 16.85
C GLY A 216 -5.02 31.36 18.07
N LEU A 217 -5.43 32.10 19.12
CA LEU A 217 -5.89 31.55 20.41
C LEU A 217 -7.23 30.79 20.31
N SER A 218 -8.09 31.14 19.35
CA SER A 218 -9.38 30.46 19.11
C SER A 218 -9.21 29.05 18.54
N ARG A 219 -8.02 28.70 18.05
CA ARG A 219 -7.72 27.44 17.35
C ARG A 219 -8.66 27.15 16.18
N ALA A 220 -9.33 28.19 15.63
CA ALA A 220 -10.15 28.07 14.43
C ALA A 220 -9.25 27.61 13.26
N ARG A 221 -9.78 26.69 12.44
CA ARG A 221 -9.06 26.08 11.33
C ARG A 221 -9.61 26.61 10.02
N VAL A 222 -8.73 27.05 9.14
CA VAL A 222 -9.06 27.36 7.75
C VAL A 222 -8.74 26.12 6.91
N GLU A 223 -9.76 25.53 6.34
CA GLU A 223 -9.61 24.37 5.46
C GLU A 223 -8.98 24.79 4.12
N ASN A 224 -8.30 23.83 3.49
CA ASN A 224 -7.79 24.00 2.14
C ASN A 224 -8.96 23.93 1.15
N GLU A 225 -9.02 24.82 0.16
CA GLU A 225 -10.09 24.87 -0.87
C GLU A 225 -10.30 23.51 -1.57
N ARG A 226 -9.24 22.80 -1.90
CA ARG A 226 -9.35 21.47 -2.51
C ARG A 226 -9.97 20.44 -1.56
N TRP A 227 -9.71 20.56 -0.27
CA TRP A 227 -10.33 19.71 0.74
C TRP A 227 -11.82 20.02 0.88
N THR A 228 -12.19 21.28 0.85
CA THR A 228 -13.58 21.70 0.86
C THR A 228 -14.33 21.16 -0.38
N ALA A 229 -13.70 21.26 -1.56
CA ALA A 229 -14.25 20.70 -2.80
C ALA A 229 -14.40 19.17 -2.73
N PHE A 230 -13.39 18.46 -2.20
CA PHE A 230 -13.42 17.02 -1.99
C PHE A 230 -14.58 16.59 -1.07
N ARG A 231 -14.73 17.27 0.06
CA ARG A 231 -15.81 16.99 0.99
C ARG A 231 -17.20 17.24 0.37
N SER A 232 -17.32 18.33 -0.39
CA SER A 232 -18.56 18.65 -1.10
C SER A 232 -18.90 17.59 -2.14
N HIS A 233 -17.90 17.07 -2.87
CA HIS A 233 -18.08 16.03 -3.88
C HIS A 233 -18.62 14.72 -3.31
N TYR A 234 -18.11 14.29 -2.13
CA TYR A 234 -18.53 13.05 -1.47
C TYR A 234 -19.61 13.26 -0.39
N GLY A 235 -19.99 14.47 -0.08
CA GLY A 235 -20.93 14.75 1.01
C GLY A 235 -20.35 14.45 2.40
N ILE A 236 -19.02 14.55 2.59
CA ILE A 236 -18.36 14.24 3.85
C ILE A 236 -18.48 15.38 4.84
N GLU A 237 -19.00 15.10 6.04
CA GLU A 237 -18.88 15.96 7.20
C GLU A 237 -17.59 15.65 7.95
N SER A 238 -16.67 16.62 8.04
CA SER A 238 -15.39 16.45 8.72
C SER A 238 -15.45 16.89 10.17
N MET A 239 -14.95 16.04 11.07
CA MET A 239 -14.76 16.36 12.48
C MET A 239 -13.27 16.28 12.82
N TYR A 240 -12.71 17.38 13.31
CA TYR A 240 -11.30 17.42 13.71
C TYR A 240 -11.16 17.22 15.22
N CYS A 241 -10.35 16.22 15.61
CA CYS A 241 -10.06 15.97 17.01
C CYS A 241 -9.31 17.15 17.66
N ARG A 242 -9.60 17.41 18.93
CA ARG A 242 -8.89 18.44 19.70
C ARG A 242 -7.44 18.04 19.97
N PRO A 243 -6.47 18.93 19.80
CA PRO A 243 -5.09 18.62 20.13
C PRO A 243 -4.90 18.50 21.65
N GLY A 244 -4.10 17.51 22.09
CA GLY A 244 -3.73 17.29 23.49
C GLY A 244 -4.53 16.20 24.19
N LEU A 245 -4.48 16.19 25.53
CA LEU A 245 -5.11 15.16 26.36
C LEU A 245 -6.63 15.10 26.23
N GLU A 246 -7.27 16.23 25.91
CA GLU A 246 -8.73 16.32 25.73
C GLU A 246 -9.20 15.60 24.47
N GLY A 247 -8.36 15.53 23.40
CA GLY A 247 -8.69 14.85 22.14
C GLY A 247 -8.13 13.44 22.00
N ALA A 248 -7.26 13.00 22.92
CA ALA A 248 -6.57 11.70 22.82
C ALA A 248 -7.51 10.48 22.86
N HIS A 249 -8.76 10.65 23.30
CA HIS A 249 -9.77 9.59 23.38
C HIS A 249 -10.75 9.58 22.19
N GLU A 250 -10.74 10.63 21.37
CA GLU A 250 -11.71 10.79 20.27
C GLU A 250 -11.36 9.92 19.04
N LYS A 251 -10.12 9.40 18.95
CA LYS A 251 -9.56 8.71 17.78
C LYS A 251 -8.88 7.37 18.11
N GLY A 252 -9.22 6.77 19.24
CA GLY A 252 -8.57 5.53 19.71
C GLY A 252 -8.76 4.31 18.79
N GLY A 253 -9.74 4.32 17.90
CA GLY A 253 -10.05 3.21 17.02
C GLY A 253 -9.04 3.04 15.90
N VAL A 254 -8.77 4.10 15.11
CA VAL A 254 -7.85 4.04 13.96
C VAL A 254 -6.39 3.96 14.40
N GLU A 255 -5.99 4.66 15.48
CA GLU A 255 -4.64 4.53 16.03
C GLU A 255 -4.35 3.09 16.50
N GLY A 256 -5.34 2.49 17.19
CA GLY A 256 -5.29 1.08 17.57
C GLY A 256 -5.20 0.15 16.37
N GLN A 257 -5.92 0.44 15.28
CA GLN A 257 -5.90 -0.31 14.03
C GLN A 257 -4.55 -0.22 13.34
N ILE A 258 -3.98 0.98 13.16
CA ILE A 258 -2.64 1.16 12.59
C ILE A 258 -1.59 0.40 13.40
N GLY A 259 -1.65 0.50 14.74
CA GLY A 259 -0.75 -0.24 15.61
C GLY A 259 -0.91 -1.75 15.53
N TRP A 260 -2.14 -2.23 15.36
CA TRP A 260 -2.43 -3.65 15.17
C TRP A 260 -1.93 -4.12 13.81
N PHE A 261 -2.24 -3.41 12.72
CA PHE A 261 -1.83 -3.74 11.36
C PHE A 261 -0.31 -3.85 11.22
N ARG A 262 0.44 -2.88 11.78
CA ARG A 262 1.90 -2.93 11.81
C ARG A 262 2.45 -4.20 12.44
N ARG A 263 1.90 -4.61 13.58
CA ARG A 263 2.41 -5.77 14.33
C ARG A 263 2.05 -7.12 13.71
N ASN A 264 0.97 -7.19 12.96
CA ASN A 264 0.47 -8.45 12.42
C ASN A 264 0.84 -8.67 10.95
N HIS A 265 0.92 -7.60 10.15
CA HIS A 265 1.19 -7.72 8.71
C HIS A 265 2.57 -7.18 8.29
N LEU A 266 3.16 -6.26 9.08
CA LEU A 266 4.45 -5.65 8.74
C LEU A 266 5.59 -6.10 9.67
N VAL A 267 5.44 -7.26 10.30
CA VAL A 267 6.48 -7.94 11.10
C VAL A 267 6.58 -9.39 10.63
N PRO A 268 7.75 -9.82 10.13
CA PRO A 268 8.99 -9.06 9.92
C PRO A 268 8.82 -7.91 8.92
N VAL A 269 9.81 -7.00 8.85
CA VAL A 269 9.81 -5.88 7.88
C VAL A 269 9.69 -6.45 6.47
N PRO A 270 8.63 -6.11 5.70
CA PRO A 270 8.43 -6.66 4.37
C PRO A 270 9.48 -6.14 3.39
N GLU A 271 9.90 -7.02 2.48
CA GLU A 271 10.77 -6.70 1.37
C GLU A 271 10.00 -6.87 0.06
N VAL A 272 9.97 -5.80 -0.75
CA VAL A 272 9.19 -5.72 -1.99
C VAL A 272 9.97 -4.98 -3.07
N ALA A 273 9.68 -5.29 -4.32
CA ALA A 273 10.28 -4.59 -5.46
C ALA A 273 9.64 -3.21 -5.71
N SER A 274 8.35 -3.03 -5.34
CA SER A 274 7.62 -1.79 -5.57
C SER A 274 6.54 -1.52 -4.52
N LEU A 275 6.09 -0.25 -4.41
CA LEU A 275 4.93 0.10 -3.59
C LEU A 275 3.62 -0.48 -4.15
N ALA A 276 3.54 -0.74 -5.44
CA ALA A 276 2.38 -1.37 -6.06
C ALA A 276 2.24 -2.82 -5.57
N GLU A 277 3.33 -3.58 -5.53
CA GLU A 277 3.37 -4.93 -4.96
C GLU A 277 2.94 -4.93 -3.49
N LEU A 278 3.50 -4.01 -2.69
CA LEU A 278 3.12 -3.89 -1.28
C LEU A 278 1.63 -3.55 -1.11
N ASN A 279 1.10 -2.64 -1.92
CA ASN A 279 -0.32 -2.29 -1.86
C ASN A 279 -1.22 -3.47 -2.26
N ALA A 280 -0.82 -4.30 -3.22
CA ALA A 280 -1.52 -5.53 -3.54
C ALA A 280 -1.52 -6.54 -2.37
N MET A 281 -0.44 -6.59 -1.56
CA MET A 281 -0.40 -7.37 -0.33
C MET A 281 -1.34 -6.77 0.73
N VAL A 282 -1.33 -5.45 0.90
CA VAL A 282 -2.19 -4.73 1.86
C VAL A 282 -3.67 -4.97 1.54
N GLU A 283 -4.07 -4.93 0.28
CA GLU A 283 -5.45 -5.20 -0.15
C GLU A 283 -5.88 -6.63 0.22
N ARG A 284 -5.01 -7.63 0.05
CA ARG A 284 -5.30 -9.00 0.48
C ARG A 284 -5.44 -9.10 2.00
N TRP A 285 -4.54 -8.48 2.77
CA TRP A 285 -4.62 -8.46 4.23
C TRP A 285 -5.89 -7.78 4.76
N ASP A 286 -6.35 -6.71 4.09
CA ASP A 286 -7.60 -6.03 4.46
C ASP A 286 -8.84 -6.93 4.24
N VAL A 287 -8.79 -7.85 3.27
CA VAL A 287 -9.83 -8.86 3.05
C VAL A 287 -9.72 -9.98 4.10
N GLU A 288 -8.52 -10.48 4.38
CA GLU A 288 -8.27 -11.52 5.41
C GLU A 288 -8.70 -11.03 6.81
N ASP A 289 -8.49 -9.74 7.10
CA ASP A 289 -8.87 -9.12 8.37
C ASP A 289 -10.39 -9.09 8.59
N ASP A 290 -11.22 -9.29 7.58
CA ASP A 290 -12.67 -9.36 7.73
C ASP A 290 -13.12 -10.58 8.54
N ASP A 291 -12.33 -11.65 8.58
CA ASP A 291 -12.60 -12.83 9.39
C ASP A 291 -12.23 -12.64 10.87
N ARG A 292 -11.55 -11.58 11.19
CA ARG A 292 -11.10 -11.26 12.55
C ARG A 292 -12.25 -10.79 13.43
N ARG A 293 -12.17 -11.14 14.72
CA ARG A 293 -13.05 -10.61 15.78
C ARG A 293 -12.31 -9.58 16.63
N ILE A 294 -12.95 -8.45 16.87
CA ILE A 294 -12.37 -7.40 17.73
C ILE A 294 -12.72 -7.70 19.18
N ARG A 295 -11.72 -8.03 19.99
CA ARG A 295 -11.89 -8.37 21.43
C ARG A 295 -12.96 -9.45 21.65
N SER A 296 -13.95 -9.15 22.51
CA SER A 296 -15.05 -10.05 22.86
C SER A 296 -16.29 -9.90 21.98
N ARG A 297 -16.18 -9.24 20.82
CA ARG A 297 -17.32 -9.08 19.90
C ARG A 297 -17.76 -10.45 19.37
N PRO A 298 -19.07 -10.76 19.33
CA PRO A 298 -19.57 -12.10 18.94
C PRO A 298 -19.39 -12.39 17.45
N ARG A 299 -19.38 -11.36 16.60
CA ARG A 299 -19.30 -11.47 15.14
C ARG A 299 -17.92 -11.00 14.63
N THR A 300 -17.56 -11.43 13.42
CA THR A 300 -16.36 -10.96 12.72
C THR A 300 -16.55 -9.53 12.20
N ILE A 301 -15.45 -8.89 11.77
CA ILE A 301 -15.49 -7.57 11.14
C ILE A 301 -16.36 -7.61 9.89
N GLY A 302 -16.18 -8.63 9.03
CA GLY A 302 -16.95 -8.81 7.80
C GLY A 302 -18.44 -8.97 8.05
N GLU A 303 -18.84 -9.75 9.07
CA GLU A 303 -20.25 -9.91 9.47
C GLU A 303 -20.87 -8.59 9.94
N TYR A 304 -20.13 -7.76 10.69
CA TYR A 304 -20.61 -6.42 11.06
C TYR A 304 -20.63 -5.49 9.86
N PHE A 305 -19.65 -5.58 8.97
CA PHE A 305 -19.59 -4.75 7.76
C PHE A 305 -20.73 -5.08 6.78
N ALA A 306 -21.13 -6.34 6.66
CA ALA A 306 -22.27 -6.73 5.84
C ALA A 306 -23.58 -6.03 6.27
N VAL A 307 -23.74 -5.77 7.58
CA VAL A 307 -24.87 -4.98 8.11
C VAL A 307 -24.69 -3.47 7.84
N GLU A 308 -23.45 -2.99 7.89
CA GLU A 308 -23.12 -1.57 7.78
C GLU A 308 -23.11 -1.06 6.33
N ARG A 309 -22.58 -1.87 5.39
CA ARG A 309 -22.37 -1.50 4.00
C ARG A 309 -23.61 -0.92 3.29
N PRO A 310 -24.82 -1.54 3.37
CA PRO A 310 -26.02 -1.00 2.70
C PRO A 310 -26.51 0.31 3.30
N LEU A 311 -25.98 0.73 4.45
CA LEU A 311 -26.35 1.97 5.12
C LEU A 311 -25.39 3.12 4.81
N LEU A 312 -24.32 2.90 4.08
CA LEU A 312 -23.44 3.96 3.59
C LEU A 312 -24.17 4.79 2.52
N GLN A 313 -23.79 6.05 2.36
CA GLN A 313 -24.26 6.88 1.23
C GLN A 313 -23.63 6.37 -0.08
N PRO A 314 -24.36 6.42 -1.21
CA PRO A 314 -23.80 6.02 -2.49
C PRO A 314 -22.64 6.91 -2.88
N LEU A 315 -21.69 6.34 -3.63
CA LEU A 315 -20.59 7.08 -4.22
C LEU A 315 -21.10 7.95 -5.39
N PRO A 316 -20.44 9.08 -5.68
CA PRO A 316 -20.63 9.80 -6.93
C PRO A 316 -20.29 8.91 -8.13
N ASP A 317 -20.91 9.19 -9.29
CA ASP A 317 -20.66 8.43 -10.54
C ASP A 317 -19.20 8.49 -10.98
N GLU A 318 -18.54 9.64 -10.78
CA GLU A 318 -17.11 9.82 -11.09
C GLU A 318 -16.31 10.07 -9.81
N PRO A 319 -15.11 9.47 -9.68
CA PRO A 319 -14.25 9.74 -8.55
C PRO A 319 -13.69 11.17 -8.62
N PHE A 320 -13.40 11.75 -7.46
CA PHE A 320 -12.75 13.06 -7.38
C PHE A 320 -11.33 13.00 -7.96
N GLU A 321 -10.97 14.01 -8.78
CA GLU A 321 -9.61 14.14 -9.31
C GLU A 321 -8.61 14.49 -8.19
N THR A 322 -7.79 13.53 -7.84
CA THR A 322 -6.83 13.62 -6.73
C THR A 322 -5.55 14.35 -7.09
N GLY A 323 -5.20 14.39 -8.38
CA GLY A 323 -4.01 15.03 -8.92
C GLY A 323 -4.02 16.54 -8.74
N ARG A 324 -2.89 17.12 -8.39
CA ARG A 324 -2.72 18.56 -8.34
C ARG A 324 -2.30 19.09 -9.70
N LEU A 325 -3.11 19.97 -10.27
CA LEU A 325 -2.84 20.59 -11.57
C LEU A 325 -1.81 21.71 -11.46
N PHE A 326 -0.83 21.69 -12.37
CA PHE A 326 0.10 22.78 -12.65
C PHE A 326 0.07 23.12 -14.14
N SER A 327 0.28 24.39 -14.47
CA SER A 327 0.51 24.85 -15.83
C SER A 327 1.96 25.30 -15.92
N LEU A 328 2.79 24.55 -16.63
CA LEU A 328 4.25 24.72 -16.61
C LEU A 328 4.79 24.88 -18.05
N ARG A 329 5.76 25.76 -18.21
CA ARG A 329 6.49 25.90 -19.47
C ARG A 329 7.60 24.86 -19.54
N VAL A 330 7.70 24.16 -20.66
CA VAL A 330 8.78 23.22 -20.94
C VAL A 330 10.07 24.00 -21.21
N ASP A 331 11.13 23.65 -20.49
CA ASP A 331 12.43 24.30 -20.60
C ASP A 331 13.23 23.81 -21.83
N ARG A 332 14.40 24.41 -22.08
CA ARG A 332 15.30 24.05 -23.19
C ARG A 332 15.92 22.65 -23.07
N TYR A 333 15.80 22.00 -21.91
CA TYR A 333 16.24 20.63 -21.67
C TYR A 333 15.11 19.62 -21.89
N ALA A 334 13.98 20.06 -22.46
CA ALA A 334 12.75 19.27 -22.60
C ALA A 334 12.25 18.73 -21.25
N GLN A 335 12.24 19.56 -20.21
CA GLN A 335 11.84 19.18 -18.86
C GLN A 335 10.79 20.14 -18.30
N VAL A 336 9.96 19.61 -17.42
CA VAL A 336 9.07 20.39 -16.54
C VAL A 336 9.53 20.25 -15.09
N SER A 337 9.49 21.37 -14.36
CA SER A 337 9.85 21.39 -12.94
C SER A 337 8.60 21.32 -12.08
N VAL A 338 8.41 20.19 -11.38
CA VAL A 338 7.30 19.99 -10.45
C VAL A 338 7.84 19.98 -9.03
N ARG A 339 7.46 21.00 -8.25
CA ARG A 339 8.08 21.29 -6.95
C ARG A 339 9.59 21.47 -7.13
N THR A 340 10.40 20.55 -6.62
CA THR A 340 11.87 20.62 -6.70
C THR A 340 12.47 19.63 -7.69
N ASN A 341 11.65 18.81 -8.34
CA ASN A 341 12.08 17.72 -9.22
C ASN A 341 11.78 18.02 -10.67
N ARG A 342 12.54 17.43 -11.57
CA ARG A 342 12.43 17.61 -13.02
C ARG A 342 12.00 16.32 -13.71
N TYR A 343 11.12 16.46 -14.69
CA TYR A 343 10.58 15.34 -15.46
C TYR A 343 10.67 15.66 -16.94
N SER A 344 11.17 14.71 -17.73
CA SER A 344 11.30 14.93 -19.16
C SER A 344 9.95 14.86 -19.88
N VAL A 345 9.86 15.57 -20.99
CA VAL A 345 8.77 15.51 -21.95
C VAL A 345 9.35 15.48 -23.36
N PRO A 346 8.59 15.07 -24.39
CA PRO A 346 9.08 15.07 -25.77
C PRO A 346 9.68 16.41 -26.18
N VAL A 347 10.85 16.38 -26.82
CA VAL A 347 11.62 17.58 -27.24
C VAL A 347 10.81 18.54 -28.10
N GLY A 348 9.83 18.07 -28.86
CA GLY A 348 8.93 18.89 -29.67
C GLY A 348 8.05 19.86 -28.86
N LEU A 349 8.01 19.72 -27.54
CA LEU A 349 7.24 20.58 -26.63
C LEU A 349 8.06 21.72 -26.01
N ILE A 350 9.36 21.82 -26.30
CA ILE A 350 10.22 22.88 -25.77
C ILE A 350 9.60 24.26 -26.04
N GLY A 351 9.52 25.08 -24.98
CA GLY A 351 8.95 26.43 -25.06
C GLY A 351 7.42 26.49 -24.94
N ARG A 352 6.72 25.36 -25.07
CA ARG A 352 5.26 25.27 -24.91
C ARG A 352 4.87 25.21 -23.43
N THR A 353 3.65 25.62 -23.14
CA THR A 353 3.04 25.44 -21.82
C THR A 353 2.21 24.15 -21.83
N VAL A 354 2.48 23.27 -20.89
CA VAL A 354 1.80 21.98 -20.73
C VAL A 354 1.09 21.91 -19.38
N ARG A 355 0.04 21.09 -19.30
CA ARG A 355 -0.64 20.78 -18.05
C ARG A 355 0.01 19.57 -17.38
N VAL A 356 0.31 19.69 -16.10
CA VAL A 356 0.96 18.64 -15.33
C VAL A 356 0.08 18.29 -14.13
N MET A 357 -0.32 17.03 -14.05
CA MET A 357 -1.05 16.46 -12.92
C MET A 357 -0.07 15.76 -12.00
N LEU A 358 0.02 16.22 -10.76
CA LEU A 358 0.86 15.61 -9.73
C LEU A 358 -0.02 14.73 -8.83
N HIS A 359 0.09 13.44 -8.97
CA HIS A 359 -0.53 12.42 -8.12
C HIS A 359 0.38 12.00 -6.95
N ALA A 360 -0.08 11.08 -6.10
CA ALA A 360 0.71 10.57 -4.98
C ALA A 360 1.93 9.79 -5.44
N SER A 361 1.79 8.96 -6.48
CA SER A 361 2.83 8.07 -6.99
C SER A 361 3.36 8.44 -8.37
N GLU A 362 2.70 9.34 -9.10
CA GLU A 362 3.06 9.65 -10.48
C GLU A 362 2.89 11.13 -10.83
N VAL A 363 3.52 11.51 -11.94
CA VAL A 363 3.41 12.80 -12.60
C VAL A 363 2.99 12.57 -14.04
N VAL A 364 1.82 13.08 -14.42
CA VAL A 364 1.27 12.93 -15.77
C VAL A 364 1.27 14.29 -16.46
N VAL A 365 1.82 14.34 -17.68
CA VAL A 365 1.94 15.58 -18.45
C VAL A 365 1.04 15.52 -19.68
N HIS A 366 0.27 16.59 -19.90
CA HIS A 366 -0.67 16.70 -21.01
C HIS A 366 -0.36 17.92 -21.86
N ASP A 367 -0.37 17.74 -23.17
CA ASP A 367 -0.44 18.83 -24.16
C ASP A 367 -1.87 18.91 -24.70
N GLY A 368 -2.60 19.93 -24.29
CA GLY A 368 -4.05 19.97 -24.52
C GLY A 368 -4.78 18.81 -23.80
N ARG A 369 -5.40 17.92 -24.57
CA ARG A 369 -6.10 16.71 -24.06
C ARG A 369 -5.23 15.44 -24.14
N LYS A 370 -4.12 15.49 -24.85
CA LYS A 370 -3.26 14.34 -25.08
C LYS A 370 -2.27 14.16 -23.93
N GLU A 371 -2.20 12.98 -23.33
CA GLU A 371 -1.11 12.59 -22.47
C GLU A 371 0.18 12.45 -23.30
N VAL A 372 1.24 13.11 -22.87
CA VAL A 372 2.53 13.17 -23.60
C VAL A 372 3.69 12.60 -22.80
N ALA A 373 3.55 12.49 -21.47
CA ALA A 373 4.52 11.84 -20.61
C ALA A 373 3.85 11.38 -19.29
N ARG A 374 4.33 10.25 -18.78
CA ARG A 374 3.98 9.71 -17.48
C ARG A 374 5.24 9.23 -16.79
N HIS A 375 5.47 9.72 -15.58
CA HIS A 375 6.63 9.38 -14.77
C HIS A 375 6.22 8.96 -13.38
N GLU A 376 6.96 8.03 -12.80
CA GLU A 376 6.90 7.79 -11.38
C GLU A 376 7.35 9.04 -10.61
N ARG A 377 6.61 9.43 -9.58
CA ARG A 377 6.91 10.62 -8.78
C ARG A 377 8.18 10.42 -7.96
N LEU A 378 9.10 11.35 -8.08
CA LEU A 378 10.31 11.42 -7.26
C LEU A 378 9.98 12.05 -5.90
N ILE A 379 10.39 11.38 -4.82
CA ILE A 379 10.12 11.81 -3.45
C ILE A 379 11.27 12.66 -2.90
N ALA A 380 12.50 12.29 -3.19
CA ALA A 380 13.66 13.09 -2.82
C ALA A 380 13.70 14.40 -3.63
N LYS A 381 14.27 15.44 -3.03
CA LYS A 381 14.33 16.77 -3.65
C LYS A 381 15.51 16.88 -4.62
N GLY A 382 15.33 17.68 -5.68
CA GLY A 382 16.41 18.05 -6.60
C GLY A 382 16.79 16.95 -7.60
N GLN A 383 15.96 15.91 -7.72
CA GLN A 383 16.19 14.81 -8.65
C GLN A 383 15.57 15.07 -10.02
N SER A 384 15.99 14.27 -11.01
CA SER A 384 15.41 14.26 -12.35
C SER A 384 15.06 12.86 -12.82
N ARG A 385 13.89 12.70 -13.45
CA ARG A 385 13.44 11.47 -14.12
C ARG A 385 13.33 11.76 -15.60
N LEU A 386 14.22 11.12 -16.38
CA LEU A 386 14.35 11.37 -17.81
C LEU A 386 14.00 10.09 -18.57
N ASP A 387 13.11 10.20 -19.55
CA ASP A 387 12.84 9.12 -20.49
C ASP A 387 13.66 9.34 -21.75
N LEU A 388 14.40 8.32 -22.19
CA LEU A 388 15.26 8.40 -23.36
C LEU A 388 14.45 8.66 -24.65
N ASP A 389 13.24 8.09 -24.74
CA ASP A 389 12.36 8.27 -25.89
C ASP A 389 12.04 9.75 -26.15
N HIS A 390 11.94 10.56 -25.09
CA HIS A 390 11.63 11.98 -25.22
C HIS A 390 12.70 12.80 -25.96
N TYR A 391 13.92 12.27 -26.09
CA TYR A 391 15.08 12.95 -26.66
C TYR A 391 15.50 12.41 -28.03
N LEU A 392 14.92 11.30 -28.51
CA LEU A 392 15.40 10.59 -29.69
C LEU A 392 15.44 11.47 -30.94
N GLU A 393 14.43 12.31 -31.21
CA GLU A 393 14.42 13.21 -32.38
C GLU A 393 15.54 14.26 -32.34
N ALA A 394 15.89 14.72 -31.14
CA ALA A 394 17.03 15.64 -31.00
C ALA A 394 18.36 14.89 -31.16
N LEU A 395 18.44 13.65 -30.69
CA LEU A 395 19.62 12.81 -30.74
C LEU A 395 19.91 12.33 -32.17
N VAL A 396 18.89 12.06 -33.02
CA VAL A 396 19.08 11.79 -34.46
C VAL A 396 19.87 12.92 -35.13
N ARG A 397 19.58 14.19 -34.76
CA ARG A 397 20.30 15.35 -35.30
C ARG A 397 21.68 15.55 -34.66
N LYS A 398 21.88 15.07 -33.44
CA LYS A 398 23.11 15.23 -32.65
C LYS A 398 23.56 13.87 -32.05
N PRO A 399 23.87 12.86 -32.88
CA PRO A 399 24.18 11.52 -32.37
C PRO A 399 25.38 11.49 -31.42
N GLY A 400 26.36 12.37 -31.57
CA GLY A 400 27.50 12.48 -30.67
C GLY A 400 27.15 12.83 -29.20
N ALA A 401 25.90 13.30 -28.92
CA ALA A 401 25.45 13.54 -27.56
C ALA A 401 24.84 12.28 -26.89
N PHE A 402 24.60 11.22 -27.64
CA PHE A 402 23.94 10.00 -27.15
C PHE A 402 24.78 9.26 -26.09
N PRO A 403 26.11 9.01 -26.28
CA PRO A 403 26.91 8.24 -25.32
C PRO A 403 26.94 8.83 -23.91
N GLY A 404 26.87 10.16 -23.78
CA GLY A 404 26.91 10.88 -22.50
C GLY A 404 25.54 11.33 -21.98
N ALA A 405 24.44 10.85 -22.57
CA ALA A 405 23.11 11.28 -22.17
C ALA A 405 22.69 10.67 -20.84
N THR A 406 22.34 11.50 -19.85
CA THR A 406 21.79 11.03 -18.55
C THR A 406 20.54 10.16 -18.72
N ALA A 407 19.72 10.44 -19.76
CA ALA A 407 18.56 9.64 -20.07
C ALA A 407 18.92 8.21 -20.50
N LEU A 408 20.07 8.01 -21.18
CA LEU A 408 20.59 6.68 -21.52
C LEU A 408 21.00 5.92 -20.26
N GLU A 409 21.70 6.57 -19.33
CA GLU A 409 22.07 5.96 -18.05
C GLU A 409 20.85 5.52 -17.25
N GLN A 410 19.81 6.35 -17.21
CA GLN A 410 18.54 6.00 -16.55
C GLN A 410 17.82 4.85 -17.28
N ALA A 411 17.84 4.81 -18.62
CA ALA A 411 17.27 3.71 -19.39
C ALA A 411 18.00 2.38 -19.14
N ARG A 412 19.35 2.41 -19.01
CA ARG A 412 20.16 1.24 -18.61
C ARG A 412 19.78 0.77 -17.22
N SER A 413 19.76 1.66 -16.24
CA SER A 413 19.41 1.34 -14.85
C SER A 413 17.99 0.77 -14.71
N ALA A 414 17.06 1.21 -15.59
CA ALA A 414 15.69 0.71 -15.63
C ALA A 414 15.52 -0.58 -16.47
N GLY A 415 16.59 -1.16 -17.03
CA GLY A 415 16.52 -2.35 -17.88
C GLY A 415 15.90 -2.13 -19.26
N LYS A 416 15.56 -0.88 -19.62
CA LYS A 416 15.00 -0.53 -20.93
C LYS A 416 16.06 -0.52 -22.05
N PHE A 417 17.31 -0.33 -21.69
CA PHE A 417 18.46 -0.41 -22.58
C PHE A 417 19.33 -1.57 -22.15
N THR A 418 19.25 -2.69 -22.87
CA THR A 418 19.83 -3.98 -22.50
C THR A 418 21.23 -4.16 -23.10
N PRO A 419 22.04 -5.14 -22.64
CA PRO A 419 23.34 -5.46 -23.24
C PRO A 419 23.27 -5.78 -24.74
N VAL A 420 22.10 -6.24 -25.25
CA VAL A 420 21.88 -6.48 -26.68
C VAL A 420 21.92 -5.17 -27.48
N HIS A 421 21.36 -4.09 -26.92
CA HIS A 421 21.45 -2.76 -27.53
C HIS A 421 22.92 -2.29 -27.58
N ASP A 422 23.68 -2.46 -26.51
CA ASP A 422 25.09 -2.09 -26.48
C ASP A 422 25.92 -2.88 -27.51
N ALA A 423 25.70 -4.19 -27.61
CA ALA A 423 26.41 -5.04 -28.55
C ALA A 423 26.11 -4.68 -30.03
N TRP A 424 24.82 -4.44 -30.33
CA TRP A 424 24.41 -4.03 -31.66
C TRP A 424 24.97 -2.64 -32.00
N TRP A 425 24.91 -1.71 -31.05
CA TRP A 425 25.48 -0.36 -31.21
C TRP A 425 26.97 -0.40 -31.49
N ALA A 426 27.74 -1.16 -30.70
CA ALA A 426 29.16 -1.33 -30.93
C ALA A 426 29.49 -1.89 -32.32
N ALA A 427 28.72 -2.89 -32.78
CA ALA A 427 28.86 -3.46 -34.11
C ALA A 427 28.53 -2.43 -35.21
N ALA A 428 27.44 -1.66 -35.04
CA ALA A 428 27.04 -0.60 -35.98
C ALA A 428 28.09 0.52 -36.07
N CYS A 429 28.65 0.97 -34.92
CA CYS A 429 29.73 1.94 -34.92
C CYS A 429 30.99 1.42 -35.58
N LYS A 430 31.34 0.15 -35.39
CA LYS A 430 32.49 -0.50 -36.08
C LYS A 430 32.28 -0.55 -37.60
N ALA A 431 31.05 -0.76 -38.07
CA ALA A 431 30.77 -0.90 -39.51
C ALA A 431 30.58 0.45 -40.22
N HIS A 432 29.93 1.42 -39.57
CA HIS A 432 29.48 2.67 -40.20
C HIS A 432 30.16 3.93 -39.63
N GLY A 433 31.06 3.76 -38.62
CA GLY A 433 31.65 4.85 -37.85
C GLY A 433 30.71 5.31 -36.73
N ASP A 434 31.30 6.01 -35.74
CA ASP A 434 30.61 6.37 -34.48
C ASP A 434 29.33 7.17 -34.70
N ARG A 435 29.37 8.11 -35.63
CA ARG A 435 28.24 9.01 -35.89
C ARG A 435 27.05 8.28 -36.53
N ASP A 436 27.29 7.53 -37.60
CA ASP A 436 26.23 6.91 -38.38
C ASP A 436 25.76 5.59 -37.71
N GLY A 437 26.67 4.86 -37.06
CA GLY A 437 26.29 3.73 -36.23
C GLY A 437 25.43 4.12 -35.03
N THR A 438 25.73 5.25 -34.38
CA THR A 438 24.89 5.78 -33.30
C THR A 438 23.53 6.28 -33.84
N ARG A 439 23.50 6.91 -35.02
CA ARG A 439 22.25 7.32 -35.66
C ARG A 439 21.36 6.11 -35.96
N ALA A 440 21.93 5.04 -36.54
CA ALA A 440 21.21 3.80 -36.82
C ALA A 440 20.61 3.18 -35.54
N LEU A 441 21.34 3.18 -34.42
CA LEU A 441 20.76 2.75 -33.14
C LEU A 441 19.60 3.64 -32.69
N ILE A 442 19.72 4.96 -32.80
CA ILE A 442 18.63 5.88 -32.42
C ILE A 442 17.40 5.63 -33.26
N GLU A 443 17.55 5.35 -34.56
CA GLU A 443 16.46 4.96 -35.46
C GLU A 443 15.82 3.64 -35.03
N VAL A 444 16.62 2.66 -34.58
CA VAL A 444 16.09 1.43 -33.97
C VAL A 444 15.29 1.72 -32.70
N LEU A 445 15.78 2.60 -31.82
CA LEU A 445 15.05 2.95 -30.58
C LEU A 445 13.70 3.61 -30.88
N LEU A 446 13.59 4.40 -31.96
CA LEU A 446 12.33 4.99 -32.44
C LEU A 446 11.29 3.94 -32.85
N LEU A 447 11.71 2.74 -33.27
CA LEU A 447 10.80 1.63 -33.57
C LEU A 447 10.05 1.14 -32.33
N GLY A 448 10.63 1.33 -31.12
CA GLY A 448 10.00 0.99 -29.85
C GLY A 448 8.70 1.75 -29.55
N ARG A 449 8.38 2.79 -30.32
CA ARG A 449 7.06 3.48 -30.26
C ARG A 449 5.93 2.69 -30.89
N HIS A 450 6.25 1.72 -31.75
CA HIS A 450 5.31 0.94 -32.53
C HIS A 450 5.45 -0.58 -32.32
N LEU A 451 6.54 -1.01 -31.68
CA LEU A 451 6.86 -2.40 -31.41
C LEU A 451 7.08 -2.60 -29.91
N HIS A 452 6.59 -3.69 -29.38
CA HIS A 452 6.87 -4.05 -28.00
C HIS A 452 8.37 -4.25 -27.77
N HIS A 453 8.85 -3.88 -26.58
CA HIS A 453 10.27 -3.92 -26.22
C HIS A 453 10.90 -5.30 -26.41
N GLU A 454 10.19 -6.38 -26.07
CA GLU A 454 10.68 -7.76 -26.20
C GLU A 454 10.95 -8.14 -27.66
N TYR A 455 10.06 -7.77 -28.57
CA TYR A 455 10.24 -8.02 -30.00
C TYR A 455 11.39 -7.18 -30.58
N LEU A 456 11.52 -5.93 -30.10
CA LEU A 456 12.65 -5.08 -30.51
C LEU A 456 13.99 -5.66 -30.08
N VAL A 457 14.11 -6.16 -28.84
CA VAL A 457 15.31 -6.83 -28.34
C VAL A 457 15.61 -8.12 -29.11
N THR A 458 14.57 -8.90 -29.41
CA THR A 458 14.70 -10.12 -30.24
C THR A 458 15.17 -9.79 -31.65
N GLY A 459 14.58 -8.74 -32.25
CA GLY A 459 14.98 -8.25 -33.59
C GLY A 459 16.42 -7.75 -33.62
N LEU A 460 16.84 -6.99 -32.59
CA LEU A 460 18.23 -6.56 -32.43
C LEU A 460 19.20 -7.77 -32.35
N ALA A 461 18.86 -8.77 -31.55
CA ALA A 461 19.69 -9.98 -31.40
C ALA A 461 19.76 -10.78 -32.71
N ALA A 462 18.65 -10.89 -33.46
CA ALA A 462 18.60 -11.58 -34.74
C ALA A 462 19.42 -10.84 -35.82
N ALA A 463 19.23 -9.53 -35.93
CA ALA A 463 19.95 -8.68 -36.87
C ALA A 463 21.48 -8.67 -36.59
N LEU A 464 21.86 -8.64 -35.31
CA LEU A 464 23.28 -8.71 -34.89
C LEU A 464 23.92 -10.02 -35.32
N ARG A 465 23.24 -11.16 -35.18
CA ARG A 465 23.77 -12.50 -35.56
C ARG A 465 24.11 -12.60 -37.03
N VAL A 466 23.32 -11.95 -37.88
CA VAL A 466 23.52 -11.97 -39.35
C VAL A 466 24.32 -10.76 -39.84
N GLY A 467 24.76 -9.88 -38.95
CA GLY A 467 25.51 -8.68 -39.32
C GLY A 467 24.71 -7.62 -40.05
N ALA A 468 23.39 -7.61 -39.93
CA ALA A 468 22.48 -6.64 -40.54
C ALA A 468 22.30 -5.43 -39.61
N LEU A 469 23.11 -4.38 -39.82
CA LEU A 469 23.27 -3.24 -38.89
C LEU A 469 22.47 -2.00 -39.33
N THR A 470 21.23 -2.21 -39.80
CA THR A 470 20.31 -1.14 -40.19
C THR A 470 19.00 -1.21 -39.41
N ALA A 471 18.32 -0.08 -39.22
CA ALA A 471 17.03 -0.03 -38.51
C ALA A 471 15.96 -0.86 -39.22
N ASP A 472 15.95 -0.89 -40.58
CA ASP A 472 14.99 -1.68 -41.35
C ASP A 472 15.14 -3.19 -41.14
N ALA A 473 16.40 -3.67 -41.04
CA ALA A 473 16.67 -5.07 -40.75
C ALA A 473 16.17 -5.47 -39.35
N VAL A 474 16.41 -4.63 -38.37
CA VAL A 474 15.90 -4.84 -36.99
C VAL A 474 14.37 -4.81 -36.99
N ALA A 475 13.72 -3.86 -37.70
CA ALA A 475 12.28 -3.76 -37.81
C ALA A 475 11.66 -5.02 -38.44
N LEU A 476 12.30 -5.59 -39.49
CA LEU A 476 11.85 -6.83 -40.13
C LEU A 476 11.91 -8.01 -39.15
N GLU A 477 13.03 -8.20 -38.47
CA GLU A 477 13.20 -9.30 -37.52
C GLU A 477 12.30 -9.16 -36.28
N ALA A 478 12.09 -7.94 -35.80
CA ALA A 478 11.18 -7.66 -34.69
C ALA A 478 9.71 -7.96 -35.06
N ARG A 479 9.27 -7.65 -36.29
CA ARG A 479 7.93 -8.00 -36.79
C ARG A 479 7.75 -9.50 -36.94
N LYS A 480 8.76 -10.20 -37.50
CA LYS A 480 8.75 -11.68 -37.55
C LYS A 480 8.59 -12.30 -36.17
N ALA A 481 9.29 -11.74 -35.14
CA ALA A 481 9.15 -12.23 -33.79
C ALA A 481 7.74 -12.00 -33.23
N ALA A 482 7.12 -10.85 -33.52
CA ALA A 482 5.74 -10.56 -33.13
C ALA A 482 4.74 -11.48 -33.80
N GLU A 483 4.90 -11.70 -35.13
CA GLU A 483 4.05 -12.61 -35.91
C GLU A 483 4.17 -14.08 -35.47
N ALA A 484 5.37 -14.49 -35.02
CA ALA A 484 5.59 -15.84 -34.49
C ALA A 484 4.90 -16.07 -33.15
N ASP A 485 4.76 -15.02 -32.33
CA ASP A 485 4.08 -15.09 -31.02
C ASP A 485 2.54 -15.04 -31.19
N ASP A 486 2.05 -14.29 -32.17
CA ASP A 486 0.63 -14.24 -32.53
C ASP A 486 0.17 -15.48 -33.34
N ALA A 487 1.11 -16.31 -33.83
CA ALA A 487 0.76 -17.53 -34.58
C ALA A 487 0.11 -18.53 -33.59
N PRO A 488 -1.05 -19.11 -33.94
CA PRO A 488 -1.63 -20.18 -33.14
C PRO A 488 -0.62 -21.32 -33.04
N PRO A 489 -0.47 -21.96 -31.86
CA PRO A 489 0.50 -23.02 -31.68
C PRO A 489 0.34 -24.05 -32.78
N ALA A 490 1.46 -24.34 -33.50
CA ALA A 490 1.46 -25.32 -34.58
C ALA A 490 0.78 -26.59 -34.06
N ALA A 491 -0.26 -27.01 -34.76
CA ALA A 491 -1.04 -28.19 -34.43
C ALA A 491 -0.06 -29.37 -34.25
N ALA A 492 0.09 -29.81 -33.01
CA ALA A 492 0.75 -31.08 -32.74
C ALA A 492 -0.01 -32.17 -33.55
N ASP A 493 0.73 -33.11 -34.16
CA ASP A 493 0.17 -34.23 -34.90
C ASP A 493 -1.01 -34.82 -34.13
N PRO A 494 -2.13 -35.14 -34.79
CA PRO A 494 -3.33 -35.58 -34.11
C PRO A 494 -3.09 -36.92 -33.45
N GLU A 495 -2.99 -36.95 -32.13
CA GLU A 495 -3.25 -38.18 -31.38
C GLU A 495 -4.69 -38.62 -31.67
N PRO A 496 -4.91 -39.89 -31.98
CA PRO A 496 -6.26 -40.39 -32.20
C PRO A 496 -7.01 -40.45 -30.89
N ASP A 497 -8.16 -39.79 -30.87
CA ASP A 497 -9.20 -39.89 -29.84
C ASP A 497 -9.22 -38.87 -28.70
N ARG A 498 -9.38 -37.58 -29.07
CA ARG A 498 -10.00 -36.61 -28.16
C ARG A 498 -11.09 -35.82 -28.89
N ALA A 499 -12.24 -35.70 -28.24
CA ALA A 499 -13.43 -35.04 -28.76
C ALA A 499 -13.10 -33.70 -29.44
N ARG A 500 -13.36 -33.61 -30.75
CA ARG A 500 -13.17 -32.42 -31.58
C ARG A 500 -14.01 -31.28 -31.03
N VAL A 501 -13.36 -30.25 -30.48
CA VAL A 501 -14.03 -28.98 -30.18
C VAL A 501 -14.30 -28.28 -31.50
N THR A 502 -15.52 -28.39 -32.03
CA THR A 502 -15.97 -27.61 -33.19
C THR A 502 -16.30 -26.18 -32.77
N PHE A 503 -15.64 -25.20 -33.37
CA PHE A 503 -15.97 -23.80 -33.16
C PHE A 503 -17.42 -23.50 -33.56
N LEU A 504 -18.09 -22.62 -32.79
CA LEU A 504 -19.47 -22.19 -33.04
C LEU A 504 -19.67 -21.67 -34.48
N THR A 505 -18.63 -21.11 -35.10
CA THR A 505 -18.58 -20.66 -36.49
C THR A 505 -18.68 -21.83 -37.47
N GLU A 506 -17.97 -22.95 -37.26
CA GLU A 506 -18.05 -24.14 -38.11
C GLU A 506 -19.42 -24.82 -38.01
N ARG A 507 -20.03 -24.86 -36.84
CA ARG A 507 -21.41 -25.34 -36.66
C ARG A 507 -22.44 -24.49 -37.42
N ARG A 508 -22.26 -23.15 -37.44
CA ARG A 508 -23.14 -22.24 -38.19
C ARG A 508 -22.93 -22.36 -39.71
N LEU A 509 -21.68 -22.57 -40.17
CA LEU A 509 -21.36 -22.76 -41.57
C LEU A 509 -21.84 -24.12 -42.12
N ALA A 510 -21.87 -25.16 -41.29
CA ALA A 510 -22.35 -26.50 -41.68
C ALA A 510 -23.85 -26.55 -42.06
N HIS A 511 -24.64 -25.55 -41.64
CA HIS A 511 -26.06 -25.43 -41.95
C HIS A 511 -26.35 -24.51 -43.15
N LEU A 512 -25.33 -23.91 -43.78
CA LEU A 512 -25.50 -23.10 -44.96
C LEU A 512 -25.48 -24.01 -46.22
N PRO A 513 -26.31 -23.72 -47.25
CA PRO A 513 -26.22 -24.42 -48.49
C PRO A 513 -24.83 -24.22 -49.12
N PRO A 514 -24.31 -25.23 -49.89
CA PRO A 514 -23.00 -25.12 -50.50
C PRO A 514 -22.90 -23.89 -51.39
N ASP A 515 -21.82 -23.13 -51.24
CA ASP A 515 -21.58 -21.95 -52.07
C ASP A 515 -21.20 -22.38 -53.50
N ASN A 516 -22.17 -22.39 -54.38
CA ASN A 516 -22.00 -22.75 -55.78
C ASN A 516 -21.59 -21.56 -56.65
N ARG A 517 -21.23 -20.43 -56.09
CA ARG A 517 -20.76 -19.28 -56.85
C ARG A 517 -19.41 -19.58 -57.47
N PRO A 518 -19.20 -19.25 -58.74
CA PRO A 518 -17.89 -19.42 -59.38
C PRO A 518 -16.87 -18.53 -58.65
N LEU A 519 -15.68 -19.05 -58.43
CA LEU A 519 -14.58 -18.30 -57.83
C LEU A 519 -14.37 -16.98 -58.58
N PRO A 520 -14.16 -15.85 -57.90
CA PRO A 520 -13.91 -14.59 -58.57
C PRO A 520 -12.69 -14.69 -59.44
N SER A 521 -12.88 -14.44 -60.78
CA SER A 521 -11.82 -14.46 -61.76
C SER A 521 -11.28 -13.05 -61.99
N VAL A 522 -9.98 -12.90 -61.92
CA VAL A 522 -9.28 -11.63 -62.23
C VAL A 522 -9.18 -11.39 -63.76
N ALA A 523 -9.59 -12.38 -64.61
CA ALA A 523 -9.49 -12.27 -66.05
C ALA A 523 -10.26 -11.07 -66.64
N ALA A 524 -11.32 -10.60 -65.97
CA ALA A 524 -12.04 -9.40 -66.36
C ALA A 524 -11.20 -8.11 -66.17
N TYR A 525 -10.31 -8.11 -65.20
CA TYR A 525 -9.40 -6.98 -64.96
C TYR A 525 -8.18 -6.99 -65.87
N ASP A 526 -7.74 -8.18 -66.35
CA ASP A 526 -6.66 -8.31 -67.29
C ASP A 526 -7.03 -7.70 -68.68
N GLN A 527 -8.32 -7.63 -68.98
CA GLN A 527 -8.80 -6.94 -70.18
C GLN A 527 -8.62 -5.42 -70.15
N LEU A 528 -8.60 -4.83 -68.94
CA LEU A 528 -8.35 -3.40 -68.74
C LEU A 528 -6.88 -3.02 -68.93
N LEU A 529 -5.98 -3.98 -68.81
CA LEU A 529 -4.52 -3.78 -68.95
C LEU A 529 -4.07 -3.92 -70.43
N ARG A 530 -4.96 -4.35 -71.37
CA ARG A 530 -4.64 -4.40 -72.78
C ARG A 530 -4.68 -2.99 -73.41
N PRO A 531 -3.57 -2.44 -73.94
CA PRO A 531 -3.57 -1.15 -74.60
C PRO A 531 -4.55 -1.12 -75.76
N ARG A 532 -5.51 -0.20 -75.78
CA ARG A 532 -6.39 0.07 -76.93
C ARG A 532 -5.51 0.44 -78.10
N ARG A 533 -5.48 -0.41 -79.13
CA ARG A 533 -4.94 -0.04 -80.43
C ARG A 533 -5.79 1.12 -80.98
N PRO A 534 -5.20 2.21 -81.48
CA PRO A 534 -5.97 3.27 -82.14
C PRO A 534 -6.54 2.71 -83.44
N ASP A 535 -7.84 2.89 -83.64
CA ASP A 535 -8.57 2.54 -84.86
C ASP A 535 -8.07 3.45 -86.02
N ARG A 536 -7.37 2.86 -86.97
CA ARG A 536 -6.99 3.46 -88.24
C ARG A 536 -8.06 3.18 -89.27
N SER A 537 -9.16 3.87 -89.24
CA SER A 537 -10.09 3.90 -90.42
C SER A 537 -11.08 5.05 -90.26
N ALA A 538 -10.72 6.22 -90.73
CA ALA A 538 -11.66 7.22 -91.26
C ALA A 538 -10.87 8.48 -91.67
N ALA A 539 -10.22 8.39 -92.80
CA ALA A 539 -9.85 9.55 -93.62
C ALA A 539 -9.95 9.19 -95.10
N GLU A 540 -11.11 9.40 -95.62
CA GLU A 540 -11.26 9.66 -97.07
C GLU A 540 -12.68 10.17 -97.37
N GLY A 541 -12.74 11.32 -98.02
CA GLY A 541 -13.87 11.83 -98.80
C GLY A 541 -14.88 12.63 -98.01
N ASP A 542 -15.24 13.82 -98.26
CA ASP A 542 -15.21 14.55 -99.52
C ASP A 542 -15.49 16.04 -99.24
N ARG A 543 -14.93 16.90 -99.97
CA ARG A 543 -15.41 18.27 -100.21
C ARG A 543 -16.34 18.32 -101.40
N PRO A 544 -17.24 19.28 -101.65
CA PRO A 544 -16.86 20.69 -101.74
C PRO A 544 -17.42 21.64 -100.69
#